data_907faa81ba02863ff6e48fb3f8badedf
#
_entry.id   907faa81ba02863ff6e48fb3f8badedf
#
_cell.length_a   1.000
_cell.length_b   1.000
_cell.length_c   1.000
_cell.angle_alpha   90.00
_cell.angle_beta   90.00
_cell.angle_gamma   90.00
#
_symmetry.space_group_name_H-M   'P 1'
#
loop_
_entity.id
_entity.type
_entity.pdbx_description
1 polymer ?
#
loop_
_entity_poly.entity_id
_entity_poly.type
_entity_poly.pdbx_seq_one_letter_code
_entity_poly.pdbx_strand_id
1 'polypeptide(L)'
;MTKEQIAGLLEGVPSAVGVYYIYDKHDALIYVGKSIDIRNRLLQHFRSTDFKERKIQGAACRVGFELTGHELLALLYESDLIKKHQPYYNRAQRRTYYGFGLYLAVNPSGYQVLHVETLDPEREELMTFSSYQEGREQLFHIVEAYQLCQKINKLQTYTKHCFQYMLKTCKGACIAQELPEDYNRRVQEFVVSSELPLGEIFLEFLGRNPNEKGLVYLLDGRYKGFGYCNKRVSSEKKKREAIVFKAENRDVRRILRRYFKLNPV
;
A
#
# COMPACT_ATOMS: atom_id res chain seq x y z
N MET A 1 -9.49 -3.90 -31.04
CA MET A 1 -9.97 -2.52 -31.38
C MET A 1 -9.16 -1.99 -32.55
N THR A 2 -9.78 -1.20 -33.45
CA THR A 2 -9.07 -0.51 -34.53
C THR A 2 -8.34 0.73 -33.99
N LYS A 3 -7.40 1.28 -34.80
CA LYS A 3 -6.70 2.52 -34.41
C LYS A 3 -7.65 3.71 -34.24
N GLU A 4 -8.67 3.80 -35.10
CA GLU A 4 -9.70 4.85 -35.06
C GLU A 4 -10.56 4.74 -33.80
N GLN A 5 -10.98 3.54 -33.42
CA GLN A 5 -11.72 3.30 -32.17
C GLN A 5 -10.92 3.71 -30.95
N ILE A 6 -9.62 3.37 -30.89
CA ILE A 6 -8.73 3.77 -29.80
C ILE A 6 -8.57 5.29 -29.77
N ALA A 7 -8.38 5.94 -30.93
CA ALA A 7 -8.25 7.40 -31.02
C ALA A 7 -9.50 8.12 -30.50
N GLY A 8 -10.70 7.64 -30.85
CA GLY A 8 -11.96 8.20 -30.37
C GLY A 8 -12.13 8.06 -28.85
N LEU A 9 -11.78 6.89 -28.28
CA LEU A 9 -11.85 6.69 -26.82
C LEU A 9 -10.86 7.57 -26.05
N LEU A 10 -9.75 7.97 -26.67
CA LEU A 10 -8.71 8.77 -26.03
C LEU A 10 -8.78 10.26 -26.37
N GLU A 11 -9.84 10.68 -27.06
CA GLU A 11 -10.06 12.11 -27.32
C GLU A 11 -10.19 12.88 -26.01
N GLY A 12 -9.43 13.99 -25.88
CA GLY A 12 -9.42 14.82 -24.67
C GLY A 12 -8.73 14.22 -23.45
N VAL A 13 -8.24 12.97 -23.49
CA VAL A 13 -7.51 12.36 -22.38
C VAL A 13 -6.09 12.93 -22.29
N PRO A 14 -5.71 13.56 -21.16
CA PRO A 14 -4.38 14.18 -21.01
C PRO A 14 -3.28 13.18 -20.62
N SER A 15 -2.03 13.53 -20.95
CA SER A 15 -0.83 12.91 -20.38
C SER A 15 -0.52 13.55 -19.03
N ALA A 16 -1.21 13.08 -17.98
CA ALA A 16 -1.12 13.63 -16.63
C ALA A 16 -1.40 12.56 -15.57
N VAL A 17 -1.02 12.87 -14.33
CA VAL A 17 -1.22 11.97 -13.17
C VAL A 17 -2.67 11.96 -12.74
N GLY A 18 -3.25 10.77 -12.56
CA GLY A 18 -4.62 10.65 -12.04
C GLY A 18 -5.18 9.24 -12.11
N VAL A 19 -6.49 9.19 -12.03
CA VAL A 19 -7.32 7.97 -12.15
C VAL A 19 -8.09 8.01 -13.44
N TYR A 20 -8.30 6.84 -14.03
CA TYR A 20 -9.14 6.69 -15.23
C TYR A 20 -10.19 5.62 -15.04
N TYR A 21 -11.28 5.76 -15.77
CA TYR A 21 -12.46 4.94 -15.71
C TYR A 21 -12.74 4.35 -17.08
N ILE A 22 -13.15 3.09 -17.14
CA ILE A 22 -13.63 2.46 -18.37
C ILE A 22 -15.06 2.01 -18.13
N TYR A 23 -15.95 2.41 -19.04
CA TYR A 23 -17.37 2.11 -19.02
C TYR A 23 -17.76 1.25 -20.21
N ASP A 24 -18.73 0.38 -20.01
CA ASP A 24 -19.32 -0.44 -21.07
C ASP A 24 -20.44 0.29 -21.83
N LYS A 25 -21.09 -0.43 -22.75
CA LYS A 25 -22.20 0.09 -23.58
C LYS A 25 -23.46 0.45 -22.77
N HIS A 26 -23.57 0.02 -21.53
CA HIS A 26 -24.66 0.36 -20.62
C HIS A 26 -24.28 1.46 -19.64
N ASP A 27 -23.15 2.13 -19.86
CA ASP A 27 -22.53 3.11 -18.96
C ASP A 27 -22.20 2.57 -17.57
N ALA A 28 -22.05 1.24 -17.44
CA ALA A 28 -21.59 0.62 -16.22
C ALA A 28 -20.08 0.76 -16.10
N LEU A 29 -19.59 1.18 -14.91
CA LEU A 29 -18.17 1.28 -14.61
C LEU A 29 -17.57 -0.13 -14.48
N ILE A 30 -16.78 -0.54 -15.47
CA ILE A 30 -16.20 -1.88 -15.55
C ILE A 30 -14.75 -1.97 -15.10
N TYR A 31 -14.01 -0.85 -15.12
CA TYR A 31 -12.63 -0.79 -14.66
C TYR A 31 -12.24 0.61 -14.16
N VAL A 32 -11.46 0.65 -13.08
CA VAL A 32 -10.76 1.83 -12.55
C VAL A 32 -9.27 1.55 -12.52
N GLY A 33 -8.44 2.52 -12.89
CA GLY A 33 -7.00 2.41 -12.78
C GLY A 33 -6.33 3.76 -12.50
N LYS A 34 -5.15 3.72 -11.88
CA LYS A 34 -4.30 4.90 -11.67
C LYS A 34 -3.16 4.94 -12.67
N SER A 35 -2.68 6.11 -12.97
CA SER A 35 -1.45 6.28 -13.75
C SER A 35 -0.74 7.59 -13.43
N ILE A 36 0.56 7.62 -13.65
CA ILE A 36 1.35 8.85 -13.72
C ILE A 36 1.20 9.54 -15.08
N ASP A 37 0.74 8.80 -16.10
CA ASP A 37 0.35 9.28 -17.43
C ASP A 37 -0.86 8.48 -17.90
N ILE A 38 -2.05 9.07 -17.72
CA ILE A 38 -3.33 8.40 -18.01
C ILE A 38 -3.42 8.02 -19.49
N ARG A 39 -3.04 8.94 -20.40
CA ARG A 39 -3.14 8.71 -21.84
C ARG A 39 -2.29 7.56 -22.29
N ASN A 40 -1.03 7.51 -21.88
CA ASN A 40 -0.11 6.44 -22.22
C ASN A 40 -0.57 5.10 -21.63
N ARG A 41 -1.07 5.10 -20.41
CA ARG A 41 -1.58 3.89 -19.77
C ARG A 41 -2.79 3.31 -20.47
N LEU A 42 -3.74 4.12 -20.89
CA LEU A 42 -4.89 3.70 -21.67
C LEU A 42 -4.48 3.16 -23.05
N LEU A 43 -3.49 3.80 -23.72
CA LEU A 43 -2.92 3.27 -24.96
C LEU A 43 -2.33 1.88 -24.77
N GLN A 44 -1.59 1.64 -23.68
CA GLN A 44 -1.07 0.31 -23.32
C GLN A 44 -2.21 -0.69 -23.12
N HIS A 45 -3.25 -0.33 -22.35
CA HIS A 45 -4.44 -1.17 -22.15
C HIS A 45 -5.08 -1.58 -23.49
N PHE A 46 -5.33 -0.61 -24.37
CA PHE A 46 -6.04 -0.88 -25.63
C PHE A 46 -5.18 -1.52 -26.72
N ARG A 47 -3.85 -1.60 -26.53
CA ARG A 47 -2.92 -2.30 -27.43
C ARG A 47 -2.43 -3.65 -26.88
N SER A 48 -2.68 -3.94 -25.61
CA SER A 48 -2.23 -5.16 -24.95
C SER A 48 -2.86 -6.41 -25.58
N THR A 49 -2.09 -7.49 -25.61
CA THR A 49 -2.54 -8.82 -26.06
C THR A 49 -2.94 -9.72 -24.88
N ASP A 50 -2.78 -9.24 -23.64
CA ASP A 50 -3.13 -10.00 -22.45
C ASP A 50 -4.62 -10.32 -22.39
N PHE A 51 -4.96 -11.52 -21.93
CA PHE A 51 -6.34 -12.01 -21.90
C PHE A 51 -7.31 -11.10 -21.12
N LYS A 52 -6.87 -10.59 -19.95
CA LYS A 52 -7.66 -9.65 -19.14
C LYS A 52 -7.89 -8.34 -19.90
N GLU A 53 -6.82 -7.79 -20.46
CA GLU A 53 -6.87 -6.52 -21.20
C GLU A 53 -7.76 -6.63 -22.45
N ARG A 54 -7.69 -7.76 -23.16
CA ARG A 54 -8.59 -8.03 -24.32
C ARG A 54 -10.06 -8.05 -23.93
N LYS A 55 -10.41 -8.58 -22.74
CA LYS A 55 -11.80 -8.54 -22.25
C LYS A 55 -12.26 -7.11 -21.96
N ILE A 56 -11.40 -6.30 -21.35
CA ILE A 56 -11.66 -4.88 -21.10
C ILE A 56 -11.84 -4.13 -22.43
N GLN A 57 -10.94 -4.36 -23.41
CA GLN A 57 -11.01 -3.78 -24.75
C GLN A 57 -12.34 -4.11 -25.45
N GLY A 58 -12.78 -5.37 -25.38
CA GLY A 58 -14.03 -5.82 -26.01
C GLY A 58 -15.30 -5.22 -25.39
N ALA A 59 -15.22 -4.80 -24.13
CA ALA A 59 -16.34 -4.22 -23.39
C ALA A 59 -16.32 -2.69 -23.33
N ALA A 60 -15.17 -2.05 -23.56
CA ALA A 60 -14.98 -0.61 -23.42
C ALA A 60 -15.76 0.18 -24.50
N CYS A 61 -16.60 1.11 -24.05
CA CYS A 61 -17.34 2.03 -24.90
C CYS A 61 -17.07 3.51 -24.60
N ARG A 62 -16.67 3.82 -23.36
CA ARG A 62 -16.35 5.19 -22.95
C ARG A 62 -15.21 5.18 -21.92
N VAL A 63 -14.40 6.22 -21.94
CA VAL A 63 -13.35 6.49 -20.96
C VAL A 63 -13.65 7.80 -20.24
N GLY A 64 -13.41 7.81 -18.92
CA GLY A 64 -13.40 9.03 -18.11
C GLY A 64 -12.08 9.12 -17.35
N PHE A 65 -11.79 10.28 -16.79
CA PHE A 65 -10.60 10.48 -15.96
C PHE A 65 -10.80 11.61 -14.94
N GLU A 66 -9.99 11.54 -13.88
CA GLU A 66 -9.83 12.64 -12.93
C GLU A 66 -8.34 12.83 -12.63
N LEU A 67 -7.86 14.07 -12.71
CA LEU A 67 -6.49 14.42 -12.38
C LEU A 67 -6.31 14.44 -10.85
N THR A 68 -5.14 14.03 -10.39
CA THR A 68 -4.82 14.03 -8.95
C THR A 68 -3.55 14.84 -8.62
N GLY A 69 -2.75 15.14 -9.64
CA GLY A 69 -1.50 15.90 -9.50
C GLY A 69 -0.34 15.11 -8.91
N HIS A 70 -0.59 14.06 -8.12
CA HIS A 70 0.45 13.23 -7.51
C HIS A 70 0.05 11.75 -7.44
N GLU A 71 1.05 10.86 -7.57
CA GLU A 71 0.83 9.41 -7.63
C GLU A 71 0.22 8.83 -6.35
N LEU A 72 0.63 9.31 -5.16
CA LEU A 72 0.04 8.85 -3.89
C LEU A 72 -1.45 9.15 -3.83
N LEU A 73 -1.87 10.36 -4.24
CA LEU A 73 -3.29 10.73 -4.31
C LEU A 73 -4.04 9.85 -5.31
N ALA A 74 -3.44 9.54 -6.47
CA ALA A 74 -4.01 8.62 -7.45
C ALA A 74 -4.20 7.21 -6.88
N LEU A 75 -3.22 6.68 -6.13
CA LEU A 75 -3.29 5.36 -5.48
C LEU A 75 -4.41 5.29 -4.42
N LEU A 76 -4.48 6.30 -3.55
CA LEU A 76 -5.50 6.39 -2.50
C LEU A 76 -6.90 6.50 -3.11
N TYR A 77 -7.03 7.32 -4.16
CA TYR A 77 -8.30 7.53 -4.84
C TYR A 77 -8.75 6.30 -5.65
N GLU A 78 -7.84 5.63 -6.38
CA GLU A 78 -8.12 4.34 -7.04
C GLU A 78 -8.66 3.31 -6.04
N SER A 79 -7.98 3.15 -4.89
CA SER A 79 -8.40 2.23 -3.83
C SER A 79 -9.82 2.53 -3.33
N ASP A 80 -10.13 3.80 -3.07
CA ASP A 80 -11.46 4.25 -2.63
C ASP A 80 -12.53 3.94 -3.68
N LEU A 81 -12.28 4.30 -4.93
CA LEU A 81 -13.20 4.08 -6.05
C LEU A 81 -13.49 2.61 -6.29
N ILE A 82 -12.45 1.75 -6.24
CA ILE A 82 -12.63 0.31 -6.42
C ILE A 82 -13.48 -0.28 -5.28
N LYS A 83 -13.26 0.14 -4.04
CA LYS A 83 -14.07 -0.31 -2.88
C LYS A 83 -15.51 0.18 -2.97
N LYS A 84 -15.73 1.41 -3.42
CA LYS A 84 -17.04 2.03 -3.56
C LYS A 84 -17.85 1.44 -4.70
N HIS A 85 -17.27 1.32 -5.89
CA HIS A 85 -17.97 0.96 -7.12
C HIS A 85 -17.87 -0.52 -7.51
N GLN A 86 -16.94 -1.27 -6.93
CA GLN A 86 -16.75 -2.70 -7.19
C GLN A 86 -16.67 -3.07 -8.68
N PRO A 87 -15.84 -2.39 -9.52
CA PRO A 87 -15.85 -2.57 -10.97
C PRO A 87 -15.53 -4.01 -11.37
N TYR A 88 -16.19 -4.53 -12.41
CA TYR A 88 -16.13 -5.96 -12.76
C TYR A 88 -14.70 -6.48 -13.01
N TYR A 89 -13.85 -5.71 -13.67
CA TYR A 89 -12.48 -6.14 -14.01
C TYR A 89 -11.43 -5.81 -12.93
N ASN A 90 -11.78 -5.10 -11.84
CA ASN A 90 -10.91 -4.91 -10.68
C ASN A 90 -11.03 -6.04 -9.62
N ARG A 91 -11.38 -7.26 -10.01
CA ARG A 91 -11.71 -8.37 -9.08
C ARG A 91 -10.68 -8.57 -7.96
N ALA A 92 -9.38 -8.55 -8.29
CA ALA A 92 -8.30 -8.74 -7.32
C ALA A 92 -8.24 -7.61 -6.26
N GLN A 93 -8.70 -6.40 -6.59
CA GLN A 93 -8.65 -5.22 -5.72
C GLN A 93 -10.00 -4.89 -5.03
N ARG A 94 -11.13 -5.45 -5.50
CA ARG A 94 -12.45 -5.24 -4.87
C ARG A 94 -12.48 -5.77 -3.45
N ARG A 95 -11.96 -6.97 -3.28
CA ARG A 95 -11.79 -7.65 -2.01
C ARG A 95 -10.34 -8.09 -1.97
N THR A 96 -9.42 -7.16 -1.67
CA THR A 96 -8.05 -7.57 -1.41
C THR A 96 -8.11 -8.49 -0.19
N TYR A 97 -8.00 -9.79 -0.46
CA TYR A 97 -8.04 -10.79 0.58
C TYR A 97 -6.62 -10.89 1.15
N TYR A 98 -6.44 -10.27 2.28
CA TYR A 98 -5.28 -10.55 3.10
C TYR A 98 -5.66 -11.76 3.98
N GLY A 99 -5.02 -12.89 3.71
CA GLY A 99 -5.24 -14.11 4.50
C GLY A 99 -4.32 -14.20 5.71
N PHE A 100 -3.25 -13.41 5.72
CA PHE A 100 -2.17 -13.52 6.70
C PHE A 100 -1.75 -12.16 7.23
N GLY A 101 -1.34 -12.14 8.52
CA GLY A 101 -0.78 -10.99 9.22
C GLY A 101 0.58 -11.31 9.83
N LEU A 102 1.43 -10.27 9.96
CA LEU A 102 2.62 -10.30 10.80
C LEU A 102 2.25 -9.80 12.19
N TYR A 103 2.50 -10.60 13.20
CA TYR A 103 2.18 -10.30 14.58
C TYR A 103 3.42 -10.32 15.47
N LEU A 104 3.34 -9.56 16.55
CA LEU A 104 4.33 -9.54 17.62
C LEU A 104 3.79 -10.34 18.81
N ALA A 105 4.63 -11.22 19.37
CA ALA A 105 4.37 -11.95 20.62
C ALA A 105 5.61 -11.94 21.49
N VAL A 106 5.49 -12.39 22.74
CA VAL A 106 6.63 -12.60 23.63
C VAL A 106 6.69 -14.09 23.98
N ASN A 107 7.86 -14.71 23.85
CA ASN A 107 8.04 -16.10 24.23
C ASN A 107 8.30 -16.24 25.74
N PRO A 108 8.25 -17.45 26.31
CA PRO A 108 8.48 -17.67 27.75
C PRO A 108 9.85 -17.22 28.26
N SER A 109 10.85 -17.09 27.38
CA SER A 109 12.19 -16.60 27.72
C SER A 109 12.32 -15.08 27.62
N GLY A 110 11.22 -14.34 27.39
CA GLY A 110 11.20 -12.88 27.33
C GLY A 110 11.57 -12.26 25.97
N TYR A 111 11.89 -13.07 24.95
CA TYR A 111 12.18 -12.53 23.62
C TYR A 111 10.90 -12.20 22.85
N GLN A 112 10.89 -11.06 22.22
CA GLN A 112 9.86 -10.67 21.25
C GLN A 112 10.00 -11.48 19.97
N VAL A 113 8.89 -12.00 19.46
CA VAL A 113 8.82 -12.92 18.32
C VAL A 113 7.92 -12.34 17.27
N LEU A 114 8.46 -12.14 16.08
CA LEU A 114 7.69 -11.82 14.90
C LEU A 114 7.27 -13.13 14.22
N HIS A 115 6.00 -13.27 13.90
CA HIS A 115 5.50 -14.47 13.24
C HIS A 115 4.35 -14.14 12.29
N VAL A 116 4.25 -14.93 11.22
CA VAL A 116 3.17 -14.84 10.24
C VAL A 116 2.13 -15.90 10.57
N GLU A 117 0.88 -15.49 10.69
CA GLU A 117 -0.25 -16.40 10.90
C GLU A 117 -1.49 -15.91 10.15
N THR A 118 -2.54 -16.73 10.12
CA THR A 118 -3.83 -16.35 9.54
C THR A 118 -4.32 -15.05 10.17
N LEU A 119 -4.87 -14.18 9.36
CA LEU A 119 -5.33 -12.87 9.79
C LEU A 119 -6.48 -13.02 10.80
N ASP A 120 -6.29 -12.42 11.96
CA ASP A 120 -7.28 -12.36 13.03
C ASP A 120 -7.96 -10.98 13.01
N PRO A 121 -9.30 -10.89 12.83
CA PRO A 121 -10.02 -9.63 12.84
C PRO A 121 -9.95 -8.87 14.17
N GLU A 122 -9.73 -9.58 15.29
CA GLU A 122 -9.71 -9.00 16.64
C GLU A 122 -8.33 -8.53 17.09
N ARG A 123 -7.27 -8.88 16.34
CA ARG A 123 -5.89 -8.52 16.65
C ARG A 123 -5.34 -7.52 15.63
N GLU A 124 -4.61 -6.53 16.12
CA GLU A 124 -3.88 -5.60 15.26
C GLU A 124 -2.60 -6.24 14.74
N GLU A 125 -2.49 -6.31 13.41
CA GLU A 125 -1.31 -6.80 12.72
C GLU A 125 -0.32 -5.68 12.39
N LEU A 126 0.97 -5.97 12.43
CA LEU A 126 2.03 -5.06 11.97
C LEU A 126 2.01 -4.91 10.44
N MET A 127 1.76 -5.99 9.71
CA MET A 127 1.70 -6.02 8.23
C MET A 127 0.68 -7.06 7.77
N THR A 128 0.15 -6.90 6.56
CA THR A 128 -0.78 -7.86 5.94
C THR A 128 -0.22 -8.45 4.64
N PHE A 129 -0.58 -9.71 4.36
CA PHE A 129 -0.12 -10.46 3.18
C PHE A 129 -1.25 -11.24 2.54
N SER A 130 -1.18 -11.42 1.21
CA SER A 130 -2.14 -12.23 0.46
C SER A 130 -1.87 -13.73 0.59
N SER A 131 -0.64 -14.13 0.92
CA SER A 131 -0.25 -15.52 1.16
C SER A 131 0.72 -15.67 2.32
N TYR A 132 0.76 -16.88 2.91
CA TYR A 132 1.74 -17.21 3.94
C TYR A 132 3.18 -17.10 3.41
N GLN A 133 3.40 -17.48 2.16
CA GLN A 133 4.72 -17.42 1.52
C GLN A 133 5.21 -15.97 1.39
N GLU A 134 4.37 -15.04 0.93
CA GLU A 134 4.70 -13.60 0.88
C GLU A 134 5.07 -13.08 2.28
N GLY A 135 4.29 -13.44 3.29
CA GLY A 135 4.56 -13.03 4.68
C GLY A 135 5.87 -13.59 5.22
N ARG A 136 6.17 -14.85 4.92
CA ARG A 136 7.40 -15.51 5.34
C ARG A 136 8.64 -14.92 4.68
N GLU A 137 8.58 -14.61 3.39
CA GLU A 137 9.65 -13.93 2.66
C GLU A 137 9.92 -12.53 3.24
N GLN A 138 8.86 -11.77 3.51
CA GLN A 138 9.00 -10.47 4.14
C GLN A 138 9.58 -10.58 5.55
N LEU A 139 9.13 -11.55 6.35
CA LEU A 139 9.69 -11.82 7.68
C LEU A 139 11.19 -12.19 7.61
N PHE A 140 11.59 -12.98 6.61
CA PHE A 140 12.99 -13.30 6.39
C PHE A 140 13.85 -12.05 6.15
N HIS A 141 13.40 -11.13 5.28
CA HIS A 141 14.08 -9.86 5.05
C HIS A 141 14.16 -8.96 6.29
N ILE A 142 13.10 -8.93 7.12
CA ILE A 142 13.09 -8.19 8.38
C ILE A 142 14.14 -8.80 9.35
N VAL A 143 14.15 -10.12 9.50
CA VAL A 143 15.07 -10.83 10.38
C VAL A 143 16.52 -10.58 9.97
N GLU A 144 16.84 -10.55 8.67
CA GLU A 144 18.16 -10.19 8.17
C GLU A 144 18.51 -8.72 8.41
N ALA A 145 17.63 -7.80 8.03
CA ALA A 145 17.87 -6.37 8.13
C ALA A 145 18.12 -5.88 9.56
N TYR A 146 17.40 -6.48 10.54
CA TYR A 146 17.52 -6.12 11.95
C TYR A 146 18.38 -7.11 12.75
N GLN A 147 19.11 -8.02 12.08
CA GLN A 147 19.96 -9.05 12.70
C GLN A 147 19.24 -9.86 13.78
N LEU A 148 17.99 -10.23 13.54
CA LEU A 148 17.18 -11.01 14.45
C LEU A 148 17.46 -12.52 14.29
N CYS A 149 16.97 -13.34 15.22
CA CYS A 149 17.19 -14.77 15.19
C CYS A 149 16.11 -15.49 14.37
N GLN A 150 16.50 -16.16 13.28
CA GLN A 150 15.58 -16.93 12.44
C GLN A 150 14.87 -18.06 13.21
N LYS A 151 15.53 -18.69 14.21
CA LYS A 151 14.93 -19.74 15.02
C LYS A 151 13.85 -19.19 15.96
N ILE A 152 14.11 -18.07 16.65
CA ILE A 152 13.11 -17.41 17.52
C ILE A 152 11.88 -17.01 16.70
N ASN A 153 12.08 -16.48 15.49
CA ASN A 153 11.00 -16.05 14.59
C ASN A 153 10.43 -17.20 13.72
N LYS A 154 10.65 -18.46 14.08
CA LYS A 154 10.07 -19.66 13.45
C LYS A 154 10.36 -19.79 11.96
N LEU A 155 11.37 -19.12 11.43
CA LEU A 155 11.82 -19.28 10.04
C LEU A 155 12.63 -20.55 9.82
N GLN A 156 13.23 -21.08 10.89
CA GLN A 156 14.00 -22.30 10.90
C GLN A 156 13.65 -23.18 12.11
N THR A 157 13.69 -24.50 11.93
CA THR A 157 13.27 -25.50 12.90
C THR A 157 14.43 -26.37 13.44
N TYR A 158 15.68 -25.93 13.30
CA TYR A 158 16.83 -26.71 13.77
C TYR A 158 16.78 -26.97 15.26
N THR A 159 17.09 -28.22 15.64
CA THR A 159 17.06 -28.68 17.03
C THR A 159 18.26 -28.22 17.85
N LYS A 160 19.41 -27.96 17.20
CA LYS A 160 20.65 -27.46 17.84
C LYS A 160 20.84 -25.97 17.60
N HIS A 161 22.06 -25.49 17.48
CA HIS A 161 22.37 -24.08 17.25
C HIS A 161 21.83 -23.62 15.88
N CYS A 162 21.41 -22.36 15.79
CA CYS A 162 20.99 -21.82 14.51
C CYS A 162 22.23 -21.61 13.62
N PHE A 163 22.11 -21.99 12.34
CA PHE A 163 23.21 -21.89 11.38
C PHE A 163 23.75 -20.45 11.28
N GLN A 164 22.88 -19.46 11.41
CA GLN A 164 23.23 -18.05 11.40
C GLN A 164 24.18 -17.65 12.54
N TYR A 165 24.06 -18.29 13.71
CA TYR A 165 25.00 -18.04 14.80
C TYR A 165 26.42 -18.56 14.47
N MET A 166 26.50 -19.72 13.84
CA MET A 166 27.81 -20.28 13.41
C MET A 166 28.45 -19.38 12.34
N LEU A 167 27.66 -18.77 11.46
CA LEU A 167 28.12 -17.79 10.47
C LEU A 167 28.37 -16.40 11.04
N LYS A 168 28.16 -16.19 12.35
CA LYS A 168 28.25 -14.87 13.01
C LYS A 168 27.34 -13.80 12.44
N THR A 169 26.22 -14.18 11.81
CA THR A 169 25.21 -13.27 11.25
C THR A 169 24.09 -12.95 12.24
N CYS A 170 24.05 -13.65 13.40
CA CYS A 170 23.18 -13.30 14.53
C CYS A 170 23.95 -13.36 15.85
N LYS A 171 23.39 -12.75 16.91
CA LYS A 171 24.05 -12.61 18.23
C LYS A 171 23.74 -13.75 19.20
N GLY A 172 23.06 -14.82 18.76
CA GLY A 172 22.86 -16.02 19.54
C GLY A 172 21.71 -15.97 20.57
N ALA A 173 20.68 -15.18 20.33
CA ALA A 173 19.51 -15.09 21.20
C ALA A 173 18.86 -16.47 21.49
N CYS A 174 18.81 -17.38 20.50
CA CYS A 174 18.27 -18.74 20.68
C CYS A 174 19.09 -19.68 21.52
N ILE A 175 20.29 -19.30 21.92
CA ILE A 175 21.20 -20.04 22.82
C ILE A 175 21.57 -19.19 24.04
N ALA A 176 20.77 -18.18 24.36
CA ALA A 176 20.92 -17.25 25.48
C ALA A 176 22.29 -16.52 25.54
N GLN A 177 22.96 -16.33 24.41
CA GLN A 177 24.18 -15.51 24.33
C GLN A 177 23.86 -14.01 24.21
N GLU A 178 22.71 -13.68 23.72
CA GLU A 178 22.18 -12.32 23.65
C GLU A 178 21.01 -12.19 24.64
N LEU A 179 21.00 -11.13 25.43
CA LEU A 179 19.93 -10.86 26.40
C LEU A 179 18.63 -10.42 25.68
N PRO A 180 17.45 -10.73 26.27
CA PRO A 180 16.16 -10.32 25.71
C PRO A 180 16.07 -8.82 25.47
N GLU A 181 16.60 -7.97 26.37
CA GLU A 181 16.55 -6.52 26.27
C GLU A 181 17.25 -6.00 25.00
N ASP A 182 18.42 -6.51 24.69
CA ASP A 182 19.19 -6.10 23.50
C ASP A 182 18.57 -6.61 22.21
N TYR A 183 18.03 -7.82 22.23
CA TYR A 183 17.31 -8.39 21.10
C TYR A 183 16.00 -7.63 20.84
N ASN A 184 15.21 -7.42 21.89
CA ASN A 184 13.90 -6.76 21.81
C ASN A 184 14.03 -5.30 21.34
N ARG A 185 15.13 -4.61 21.68
CA ARG A 185 15.39 -3.26 21.17
C ARG A 185 15.36 -3.22 19.63
N ARG A 186 16.04 -4.16 18.96
CA ARG A 186 16.04 -4.24 17.49
C ARG A 186 14.67 -4.65 16.92
N VAL A 187 13.92 -5.49 17.65
CA VAL A 187 12.53 -5.76 17.25
C VAL A 187 11.68 -4.50 17.34
N GLN A 188 11.86 -3.71 18.40
CA GLN A 188 11.13 -2.43 18.55
C GLN A 188 11.55 -1.40 17.50
N GLU A 189 12.82 -1.32 17.12
CA GLU A 189 13.27 -0.50 16.00
C GLU A 189 12.52 -0.83 14.70
N PHE A 190 12.33 -2.13 14.41
CA PHE A 190 11.49 -2.55 13.29
C PHE A 190 10.03 -2.14 13.48
N VAL A 191 9.42 -2.39 14.64
CA VAL A 191 8.02 -2.06 14.92
C VAL A 191 7.77 -0.57 14.69
N VAL A 192 8.59 0.28 15.31
CA VAL A 192 8.50 1.75 15.15
C VAL A 192 8.68 2.17 13.69
N SER A 193 9.65 1.59 12.99
CA SER A 193 9.87 1.90 11.55
C SER A 193 8.74 1.44 10.64
N SER A 194 7.92 0.50 11.08
CA SER A 194 6.78 -0.04 10.34
C SER A 194 5.48 0.72 10.59
N GLU A 195 5.42 1.56 11.61
CA GLU A 195 4.25 2.38 11.95
C GLU A 195 4.19 3.65 11.09
N LEU A 196 2.98 4.18 10.95
CA LEU A 196 2.79 5.51 10.38
C LEU A 196 3.15 6.56 11.45
N PRO A 197 3.70 7.71 11.05
CA PRO A 197 4.16 8.72 11.99
C PRO A 197 3.01 9.27 12.85
N LEU A 198 3.32 9.53 14.13
CA LEU A 198 2.38 10.08 15.11
C LEU A 198 2.21 11.59 14.95
N GLY A 199 1.19 12.13 15.62
CA GLY A 199 0.83 13.54 15.56
C GLY A 199 -0.06 13.90 14.38
N GLU A 200 -0.26 15.19 14.17
CA GLU A 200 -1.04 15.72 13.05
C GLU A 200 -0.14 15.99 11.84
N ILE A 201 -0.39 15.29 10.74
CA ILE A 201 0.46 15.35 9.55
C ILE A 201 -0.37 15.64 8.31
N PHE A 202 0.04 16.67 7.57
CA PHE A 202 -0.42 16.96 6.23
C PHE A 202 0.72 16.73 5.25
N LEU A 203 0.64 15.66 4.45
CA LEU A 203 1.50 15.50 3.28
C LEU A 203 0.96 16.40 2.18
N GLU A 204 1.81 17.28 1.65
CA GLU A 204 1.46 18.26 0.62
C GLU A 204 2.10 17.88 -0.70
N PHE A 205 1.30 17.90 -1.76
CA PHE A 205 1.70 17.54 -3.12
C PHE A 205 1.23 18.56 -4.13
N LEU A 206 1.70 18.44 -5.36
CA LEU A 206 1.10 19.14 -6.49
C LEU A 206 -0.39 18.76 -6.62
N GLY A 207 -1.24 19.75 -6.84
CA GLY A 207 -2.66 19.55 -7.06
C GLY A 207 -2.99 19.25 -8.52
N ARG A 208 -4.29 19.29 -8.84
CA ARG A 208 -4.83 18.99 -10.17
C ARG A 208 -4.50 20.10 -11.19
N ASN A 209 -4.13 21.27 -10.69
CA ASN A 209 -3.73 22.43 -11.48
C ASN A 209 -2.66 23.26 -10.73
N PRO A 210 -1.98 24.23 -11.39
CA PRO A 210 -0.88 25.00 -10.79
C PRO A 210 -1.23 25.85 -9.56
N ASN A 211 -2.51 26.19 -9.36
CA ASN A 211 -2.99 27.01 -8.23
C ASN A 211 -3.46 26.17 -7.03
N GLU A 212 -3.40 24.86 -7.15
CA GLU A 212 -3.91 23.93 -6.17
C GLU A 212 -2.78 23.03 -5.62
N LYS A 213 -2.91 22.61 -4.37
CA LYS A 213 -2.15 21.52 -3.78
C LYS A 213 -3.07 20.43 -3.30
N GLY A 214 -2.58 19.20 -3.45
CA GLY A 214 -3.20 18.01 -2.89
C GLY A 214 -2.68 17.74 -1.49
N LEU A 215 -3.55 17.28 -0.61
CA LEU A 215 -3.28 16.99 0.80
C LEU A 215 -3.63 15.55 1.12
N VAL A 216 -2.77 14.86 1.86
CA VAL A 216 -3.11 13.62 2.55
C VAL A 216 -3.00 13.89 4.05
N TYR A 217 -4.05 13.57 4.80
CA TYR A 217 -4.15 13.85 6.21
C TYR A 217 -4.02 12.58 7.05
N LEU A 218 -3.07 12.59 7.99
CA LEU A 218 -2.90 11.59 9.04
C LEU A 218 -3.02 12.24 10.41
N LEU A 219 -3.57 11.50 11.37
CA LEU A 219 -3.64 11.89 12.77
C LEU A 219 -3.32 10.67 13.63
N ASP A 220 -2.26 10.77 14.43
CA ASP A 220 -1.79 9.73 15.35
C ASP A 220 -1.63 8.36 14.68
N GLY A 221 -0.86 8.32 13.58
CA GLY A 221 -0.61 7.09 12.82
C GLY A 221 -1.81 6.55 12.06
N ARG A 222 -2.89 7.32 11.93
CA ARG A 222 -4.14 6.93 11.25
C ARG A 222 -4.44 7.83 10.06
N TYR A 223 -4.73 7.22 8.93
CA TYR A 223 -5.23 7.95 7.76
C TYR A 223 -6.63 8.50 8.02
N LYS A 224 -6.85 9.76 7.69
CA LYS A 224 -8.13 10.44 7.85
C LYS A 224 -8.79 10.80 6.52
N GLY A 225 -8.02 10.92 5.45
CA GLY A 225 -8.55 11.27 4.14
C GLY A 225 -7.55 12.07 3.30
N PHE A 226 -8.02 12.52 2.17
CA PHE A 226 -7.27 13.43 1.31
C PHE A 226 -8.19 14.52 0.75
N GLY A 227 -7.61 15.57 0.23
CA GLY A 227 -8.35 16.68 -0.35
C GLY A 227 -7.47 17.64 -1.10
N TYR A 228 -8.05 18.76 -1.51
CA TYR A 228 -7.37 19.78 -2.30
C TYR A 228 -7.67 21.16 -1.76
N CYS A 229 -6.67 22.02 -1.72
CA CYS A 229 -6.85 23.42 -1.36
C CYS A 229 -6.01 24.33 -2.24
N ASN A 230 -6.25 25.64 -2.16
CA ASN A 230 -5.40 26.60 -2.85
C ASN A 230 -3.95 26.47 -2.36
N LYS A 231 -2.99 26.56 -3.28
CA LYS A 231 -1.54 26.42 -3.01
C LYS A 231 -1.04 27.35 -1.89
N ARG A 232 -1.65 28.52 -1.72
CA ARG A 232 -1.27 29.52 -0.72
C ARG A 232 -1.80 29.23 0.70
N VAL A 233 -2.67 28.25 0.88
CA VAL A 233 -3.20 27.88 2.19
C VAL A 233 -2.09 27.31 3.06
N SER A 234 -1.75 28.00 4.16
CA SER A 234 -0.76 27.57 5.16
C SER A 234 -1.39 27.11 6.49
N SER A 235 -2.57 27.64 6.83
CA SER A 235 -3.28 27.34 8.07
C SER A 235 -3.72 25.85 8.12
N GLU A 236 -3.35 25.12 9.17
CA GLU A 236 -3.75 23.73 9.41
C GLU A 236 -5.27 23.59 9.48
N LYS A 237 -5.96 24.54 10.13
CA LYS A 237 -7.42 24.58 10.17
C LYS A 237 -8.03 24.55 8.75
N LYS A 238 -7.55 25.41 7.84
CA LYS A 238 -8.03 25.45 6.46
C LYS A 238 -7.63 24.21 5.66
N LYS A 239 -6.46 23.63 5.94
CA LYS A 239 -6.07 22.36 5.33
C LYS A 239 -7.02 21.23 5.78
N ARG A 240 -7.34 21.17 7.08
CA ARG A 240 -8.28 20.16 7.63
C ARG A 240 -9.68 20.31 7.05
N GLU A 241 -10.19 21.55 6.88
CA GLU A 241 -11.47 21.82 6.22
C GLU A 241 -11.53 21.38 4.76
N ALA A 242 -10.38 21.30 4.07
CA ALA A 242 -10.27 20.85 2.69
C ALA A 242 -10.20 19.32 2.55
N ILE A 243 -10.08 18.57 3.64
CA ILE A 243 -10.01 17.10 3.62
C ILE A 243 -11.40 16.50 3.45
N VAL A 244 -11.52 15.62 2.49
CA VAL A 244 -12.64 14.68 2.40
C VAL A 244 -12.29 13.47 3.25
N PHE A 245 -12.96 13.35 4.40
CA PHE A 245 -12.71 12.25 5.34
C PHE A 245 -13.04 10.89 4.69
N LYS A 246 -12.16 9.93 4.88
CA LYS A 246 -12.24 8.58 4.34
C LYS A 246 -11.91 7.57 5.42
N ALA A 247 -12.60 6.44 5.41
CA ALA A 247 -12.26 5.34 6.31
C ALA A 247 -10.90 4.74 5.94
N GLU A 248 -10.05 4.54 6.95
CA GLU A 248 -8.83 3.77 6.77
C GLU A 248 -9.18 2.29 6.52
N ASN A 249 -8.43 1.66 5.64
CA ASN A 249 -8.48 0.23 5.41
C ASN A 249 -7.06 -0.32 5.19
N ARG A 250 -6.93 -1.66 5.15
CA ARG A 250 -5.63 -2.33 5.00
C ARG A 250 -4.87 -1.95 3.72
N ASP A 251 -5.58 -1.73 2.62
CA ASP A 251 -4.97 -1.29 1.35
C ASP A 251 -4.36 0.11 1.49
N VAL A 252 -5.10 1.05 2.07
CA VAL A 252 -4.65 2.42 2.34
C VAL A 252 -3.44 2.41 3.28
N ARG A 253 -3.49 1.63 4.38
CA ARG A 253 -2.37 1.51 5.31
C ARG A 253 -1.12 0.96 4.62
N ARG A 254 -1.26 -0.06 3.74
CA ARG A 254 -0.15 -0.62 2.96
C ARG A 254 0.44 0.41 1.98
N ILE A 255 -0.41 1.19 1.30
CA ILE A 255 0.02 2.27 0.40
C ILE A 255 0.84 3.31 1.16
N LEU A 256 0.34 3.77 2.31
CA LEU A 256 1.00 4.79 3.12
C LEU A 256 2.31 4.29 3.73
N ARG A 257 2.35 3.08 4.29
CA ARG A 257 3.60 2.47 4.80
C ARG A 257 4.66 2.38 3.70
N ARG A 258 4.29 1.95 2.49
CA ARG A 258 5.21 1.93 1.36
C ARG A 258 5.70 3.33 1.01
N TYR A 259 4.82 4.32 1.05
CA TYR A 259 5.19 5.71 0.79
C TYR A 259 6.21 6.21 1.81
N PHE A 260 5.95 6.07 3.11
CA PHE A 260 6.87 6.53 4.17
C PHE A 260 8.19 5.75 4.20
N LYS A 261 8.19 4.48 3.84
CA LYS A 261 9.44 3.71 3.68
C LYS A 261 10.36 4.28 2.59
N LEU A 262 9.79 4.82 1.51
CA LEU A 262 10.54 5.42 0.41
C LEU A 262 10.84 6.91 0.63
N ASN A 263 10.09 7.57 1.50
CA ASN A 263 10.16 9.00 1.81
C ASN A 263 10.11 9.18 3.34
N PRO A 264 11.19 8.84 4.06
CA PRO A 264 11.22 9.01 5.52
C PRO A 264 11.06 10.51 5.87
N VAL A 265 10.26 10.80 6.90
CA VAL A 265 9.97 12.15 7.43
C VAL A 265 11.05 12.54 8.42
#